data_a3a74b093b4a2d1455099026c5384b53
#
_entry.id   a3a74b093b4a2d1455099026c5384b53
#
_cell.length_a   1.000
_cell.length_b   1.000
_cell.length_c   1.000
_cell.angle_alpha   90.00
_cell.angle_beta   90.00
_cell.angle_gamma   90.00
#
_symmetry.space_group_name_H-M   'P 1'
#
loop_
_entity.id
_entity.type
_entity.pdbx_description
1 polymer ?
#
loop_
_entity_poly.entity_id
_entity_poly.type
_entity_poly.pdbx_seq_one_letter_code
_entity_poly.pdbx_strand_id
1 'polypeptide(L)'
;TPQGDTLFPYTTLFRSKSLRFRILIILVILGIVPSVIVAHVMVAAYESKAVAVRKQTVEKQCDILCNLLIKENYMNDSSSQDVNSKLELLSNVYDGRILLVDRDYRIIKDTYGVDEGKTLISTMVIKCFKGEEASRYNSKTQKIEMALPVKSPEVKQLQGAMLISFSSNEIAENILELEQKSLLITGIIIVLAVLLGYVLSTVLVKPFARVTKSIEDLTDGYQNEEISVPDYTETALITDAFNKMLSRMKILDESRNEFVSNVSHELKTPLTSMKVLADSLVGQEGVPEELYQEFMGDITAEIDRENKIITDLLSLVKMDKKAADLNVEHLNINQLLEDILKRLRPIADKRHIDLILDSFRPVEADVDEVKFTLAVSNLVENGIKYNVDDGWVRVTLDADHKYFYVKVSDSGMGIPEESIGRIFERFYRVDKSHSKEIGGTGLGLAITRSAVTMHHGTIQVASKEGEGTTFTVRIPLSYIP
;
A
#
# COMPACT_ATOMS: atom_id res chain seq x y z
N THR A 1 -13.60 -28.77 24.92
CA THR A 1 -13.08 -27.63 25.69
C THR A 1 -11.61 -27.47 25.41
N PRO A 2 -11.17 -26.32 24.88
CA PRO A 2 -10.50 -25.39 25.76
C PRO A 2 -11.14 -23.99 25.66
N GLN A 3 -11.68 -23.58 26.79
CA GLN A 3 -11.83 -22.18 27.16
C GLN A 3 -10.44 -21.60 27.44
N GLY A 4 -10.23 -20.40 27.03
CA GLY A 4 -9.16 -19.57 27.56
C GLY A 4 -8.48 -18.78 26.45
N ASP A 5 -8.92 -17.54 26.30
CA ASP A 5 -8.05 -16.36 26.14
C ASP A 5 -8.81 -15.15 25.60
N THR A 6 -9.92 -14.81 26.27
CA THR A 6 -10.57 -13.51 26.13
C THR A 6 -10.35 -12.67 27.37
N LEU A 7 -9.10 -12.46 27.75
CA LEU A 7 -8.78 -11.50 28.82
C LEU A 7 -7.56 -10.70 28.39
N PHE A 8 -7.81 -9.40 28.23
CA PHE A 8 -6.90 -8.27 28.03
C PHE A 8 -6.65 -7.78 26.59
N PRO A 9 -7.49 -6.85 26.11
CA PRO A 9 -7.16 -6.04 24.91
C PRO A 9 -6.10 -4.96 25.19
N TYR A 10 -5.52 -4.89 26.39
CA TYR A 10 -4.61 -3.80 26.82
C TYR A 10 -3.12 -4.06 26.61
N THR A 11 -2.72 -5.26 26.25
CA THR A 11 -1.30 -5.61 26.03
C THR A 11 -0.76 -5.22 24.64
N THR A 12 -1.59 -4.68 23.75
CA THR A 12 -1.17 -4.29 22.39
C THR A 12 -0.44 -2.94 22.32
N LEU A 13 -0.46 -2.13 23.37
CA LEU A 13 0.20 -0.81 23.38
C LEU A 13 1.73 -0.90 23.31
N PHE A 14 2.34 -1.97 23.82
CA PHE A 14 3.79 -2.14 23.92
C PHE A 14 4.41 -3.10 22.90
N ARG A 15 3.65 -3.63 21.93
CA ARG A 15 4.26 -4.34 20.82
C ARG A 15 4.97 -3.31 19.92
N SER A 16 6.28 -3.44 19.77
CA SER A 16 7.12 -2.56 18.91
C SER A 16 6.63 -2.42 17.46
N LYS A 17 5.79 -3.35 16.99
CA LYS A 17 5.12 -3.32 15.69
C LYS A 17 3.78 -2.58 15.69
N SER A 18 3.24 -2.16 16.85
CA SER A 18 1.97 -1.43 16.92
C SER A 18 2.11 -0.03 16.30
N LEU A 19 1.19 0.33 15.40
CA LEU A 19 1.13 1.66 14.80
C LEU A 19 0.98 2.75 15.87
N ARG A 20 0.18 2.49 16.92
CA ARG A 20 0.00 3.40 18.06
C ARG A 20 1.32 3.70 18.75
N PHE A 21 2.12 2.67 19.01
CA PHE A 21 3.42 2.82 19.68
C PHE A 21 4.41 3.61 18.81
N ARG A 22 4.43 3.37 17.52
CA ARG A 22 5.30 4.12 16.58
C ARG A 22 4.92 5.59 16.49
N ILE A 23 3.62 5.90 16.38
CA ILE A 23 3.13 7.29 16.36
C ILE A 23 3.48 7.98 17.68
N LEU A 24 3.26 7.32 18.83
CA LEU A 24 3.61 7.85 20.14
C LEU A 24 5.10 8.20 20.22
N ILE A 25 5.99 7.28 19.84
CA ILE A 25 7.44 7.52 19.86
C ILE A 25 7.83 8.71 18.97
N ILE A 26 7.30 8.78 17.76
CA ILE A 26 7.62 9.87 16.83
C ILE A 26 7.20 11.22 17.43
N LEU A 27 6.00 11.32 18.01
CA LEU A 27 5.50 12.54 18.62
C LEU A 27 6.31 12.95 19.87
N VAL A 28 6.73 11.97 20.68
CA VAL A 28 7.56 12.21 21.86
C VAL A 28 8.96 12.71 21.42
N ILE A 29 9.58 12.09 20.43
CA ILE A 29 10.88 12.53 19.89
C ILE A 29 10.75 13.94 19.31
N LEU A 30 9.67 14.22 18.57
CA LEU A 30 9.42 15.55 17.97
C LEU A 30 9.24 16.64 19.03
N GLY A 31 8.75 16.31 20.21
CA GLY A 31 8.65 17.23 21.34
C GLY A 31 9.97 17.42 22.09
N ILE A 32 10.70 16.35 22.36
CA ILE A 32 11.90 16.35 23.20
C ILE A 32 13.10 16.98 22.46
N VAL A 33 13.39 16.54 21.26
CA VAL A 33 14.62 16.93 20.54
C VAL A 33 14.73 18.45 20.33
N PRO A 34 13.68 19.14 19.82
CA PRO A 34 13.76 20.59 19.69
C PRO A 34 13.88 21.31 21.02
N SER A 35 13.18 20.84 22.08
CA SER A 35 13.22 21.49 23.39
C SER A 35 14.62 21.44 24.03
N VAL A 36 15.30 20.31 23.93
CA VAL A 36 16.67 20.15 24.43
C VAL A 36 17.65 21.02 23.62
N ILE A 37 17.51 21.05 22.30
CA ILE A 37 18.37 21.88 21.44
C ILE A 37 18.18 23.38 21.80
N VAL A 38 16.94 23.85 21.90
CA VAL A 38 16.64 25.24 22.22
C VAL A 38 17.18 25.59 23.61
N ALA A 39 17.01 24.73 24.61
CA ALA A 39 17.56 24.92 25.95
C ALA A 39 19.07 25.11 25.94
N HIS A 40 19.79 24.26 25.23
CA HIS A 40 21.25 24.31 25.14
C HIS A 40 21.75 25.56 24.40
N VAL A 41 21.11 25.90 23.27
CA VAL A 41 21.42 27.10 22.51
C VAL A 41 21.15 28.37 23.33
N MET A 42 20.07 28.40 24.09
CA MET A 42 19.70 29.54 24.92
C MET A 42 20.74 29.80 26.03
N VAL A 43 21.18 28.74 26.73
CA VAL A 43 22.19 28.82 27.77
C VAL A 43 23.54 29.33 27.18
N ALA A 44 23.99 28.74 26.06
CA ALA A 44 25.22 29.14 25.39
C ALA A 44 25.16 30.59 24.88
N ALA A 45 24.03 31.02 24.32
CA ALA A 45 23.86 32.41 23.87
C ALA A 45 23.82 33.39 25.04
N TYR A 46 23.21 33.02 26.16
CA TYR A 46 23.21 33.85 27.38
C TYR A 46 24.63 34.02 27.93
N GLU A 47 25.38 32.92 28.07
CA GLU A 47 26.77 32.97 28.55
C GLU A 47 27.61 33.91 27.70
N SER A 48 27.61 33.71 26.39
CA SER A 48 28.38 34.55 25.45
C SER A 48 28.02 36.03 25.55
N LYS A 49 26.69 36.32 25.61
CA LYS A 49 26.22 37.71 25.73
C LYS A 49 26.55 38.35 27.09
N ALA A 50 26.37 37.61 28.18
CA ALA A 50 26.63 38.09 29.53
C ALA A 50 28.14 38.41 29.72
N VAL A 51 29.02 37.53 29.24
CA VAL A 51 30.46 37.74 29.24
C VAL A 51 30.85 39.01 28.41
N ALA A 52 30.25 39.13 27.20
CA ALA A 52 30.52 40.29 26.35
C ALA A 52 30.09 41.63 27.00
N VAL A 53 28.88 41.65 27.60
CA VAL A 53 28.37 42.85 28.30
C VAL A 53 29.23 43.18 29.52
N ARG A 54 29.60 42.18 30.33
CA ARG A 54 30.45 42.37 31.50
C ARG A 54 31.83 42.92 31.11
N LYS A 55 32.44 42.34 30.07
CA LYS A 55 33.70 42.82 29.48
C LYS A 55 33.59 44.28 29.08
N GLN A 56 32.59 44.66 28.28
CA GLN A 56 32.43 46.04 27.79
C GLN A 56 32.22 47.03 28.94
N THR A 57 31.49 46.60 29.98
CA THR A 57 31.27 47.46 31.15
C THR A 57 32.55 47.72 31.92
N VAL A 58 33.35 46.69 32.19
CA VAL A 58 34.64 46.82 32.86
C VAL A 58 35.63 47.63 32.01
N GLU A 59 35.70 47.39 30.70
CA GLU A 59 36.56 48.11 29.74
C GLU A 59 36.30 49.62 29.81
N LYS A 60 35.06 50.08 29.75
CA LYS A 60 34.68 51.49 29.90
C LYS A 60 35.16 52.12 31.21
N GLN A 61 35.05 51.39 32.33
CA GLN A 61 35.53 51.89 33.61
C GLN A 61 37.07 51.95 33.64
N CYS A 62 37.75 51.01 33.01
CA CYS A 62 39.18 50.97 32.90
C CYS A 62 39.74 52.11 32.02
N ASP A 63 39.04 52.44 30.93
CA ASP A 63 39.39 53.59 30.10
C ASP A 63 39.37 54.89 30.86
N ILE A 64 38.32 55.09 31.71
CA ILE A 64 38.26 56.26 32.60
C ILE A 64 39.46 56.29 33.56
N LEU A 65 39.76 55.10 34.13
CA LEU A 65 40.91 55.00 35.05
C LEU A 65 42.24 55.17 34.35
N CYS A 66 42.44 54.69 33.13
CA CYS A 66 43.63 54.91 32.29
C CYS A 66 43.84 56.39 32.03
N ASN A 67 42.78 57.16 31.72
CA ASN A 67 42.87 58.61 31.56
C ASN A 67 43.30 59.33 32.84
N LEU A 68 42.84 58.85 34.01
CA LEU A 68 43.24 59.40 35.30
C LEU A 68 44.74 59.09 35.61
N LEU A 69 45.18 57.83 35.35
CA LEU A 69 46.58 57.42 35.51
C LEU A 69 47.50 58.29 34.75
N ILE A 70 47.13 58.70 33.54
CA ILE A 70 47.93 59.61 32.69
C ILE A 70 47.93 61.04 33.24
N LYS A 71 46.75 61.55 33.62
CA LYS A 71 46.60 62.88 34.14
C LYS A 71 47.42 63.13 35.41
N GLU A 72 47.43 62.13 36.28
CA GLU A 72 48.17 62.17 37.56
C GLU A 72 49.64 61.73 37.43
N ASN A 73 50.16 61.46 36.19
CA ASN A 73 51.47 60.90 35.92
C ASN A 73 51.84 59.67 36.81
N TYR A 74 50.84 58.86 37.16
CA TYR A 74 50.92 57.79 38.13
C TYR A 74 51.93 56.70 37.78
N MET A 75 52.22 56.49 36.46
CA MET A 75 53.16 55.49 36.02
C MET A 75 54.62 55.84 36.41
N ASN A 76 54.91 57.10 36.72
CA ASN A 76 56.26 57.59 37.19
C ASN A 76 56.23 57.80 38.71
N ASP A 77 55.14 58.21 39.28
CA ASP A 77 54.94 58.43 40.75
C ASP A 77 53.63 57.82 41.22
N SER A 78 53.75 56.65 41.83
CA SER A 78 52.59 55.84 42.27
C SER A 78 52.02 56.31 43.65
N SER A 79 52.27 57.54 44.08
CA SER A 79 51.88 58.08 45.36
C SER A 79 50.42 58.66 45.42
N SER A 80 49.81 58.89 44.26
CA SER A 80 48.48 59.51 44.17
C SER A 80 47.36 58.69 44.94
N GLN A 81 46.88 59.30 46.01
CA GLN A 81 45.86 58.67 46.83
C GLN A 81 44.52 58.54 46.14
N ASP A 82 44.16 59.46 45.22
CA ASP A 82 42.90 59.43 44.44
C ASP A 82 42.92 58.20 43.47
N VAL A 83 44.08 57.99 42.78
CA VAL A 83 44.23 56.81 41.92
C VAL A 83 44.21 55.54 42.70
N ASN A 84 44.90 55.43 43.84
CA ASN A 84 44.86 54.19 44.66
C ASN A 84 43.48 53.86 45.13
N SER A 85 42.70 54.86 45.63
CA SER A 85 41.30 54.64 46.06
C SER A 85 40.41 54.16 44.93
N LYS A 86 40.57 54.65 43.70
CA LYS A 86 39.79 54.24 42.55
C LYS A 86 40.18 52.82 42.05
N LEU A 87 41.46 52.49 42.10
CA LEU A 87 41.95 51.11 41.79
C LEU A 87 41.35 50.09 42.78
N GLU A 88 41.37 50.41 44.06
CA GLU A 88 40.76 49.56 45.11
C GLU A 88 39.27 49.47 44.95
N LEU A 89 38.59 50.58 44.67
CA LEU A 89 37.14 50.58 44.44
C LEU A 89 36.78 49.69 43.25
N LEU A 90 37.47 49.81 42.12
CA LEU A 90 37.21 48.99 40.96
C LEU A 90 37.51 47.52 41.20
N SER A 91 38.62 47.24 41.91
CA SER A 91 38.97 45.88 42.35
C SER A 91 37.86 45.25 43.22
N ASN A 92 37.33 45.97 44.16
CA ASN A 92 36.27 45.50 45.06
C ASN A 92 34.90 45.34 44.37
N VAL A 93 34.51 46.32 43.52
CA VAL A 93 33.23 46.26 42.79
C VAL A 93 33.13 45.08 41.84
N TYR A 94 34.23 44.69 41.20
CA TYR A 94 34.26 43.61 40.23
C TYR A 94 34.82 42.30 40.80
N ASP A 95 35.13 42.23 42.10
CA ASP A 95 35.81 41.12 42.74
C ASP A 95 37.00 40.66 41.88
N GLY A 96 37.89 41.62 41.64
CA GLY A 96 38.95 41.46 40.69
C GLY A 96 40.29 42.00 41.14
N ARG A 97 41.37 41.59 40.47
CA ARG A 97 42.76 42.05 40.70
C ARG A 97 43.17 42.94 39.55
N ILE A 98 43.77 44.08 39.86
CA ILE A 98 44.29 45.01 38.89
C ILE A 98 45.81 45.11 39.10
N LEU A 99 46.56 44.90 38.00
CA LEU A 99 48.02 45.09 37.94
C LEU A 99 48.33 46.18 36.97
N LEU A 100 49.13 47.13 37.41
CA LEU A 100 49.73 48.17 36.54
C LEU A 100 51.16 47.78 36.26
N VAL A 101 51.51 47.69 34.97
CA VAL A 101 52.81 47.24 34.50
C VAL A 101 53.45 48.34 33.69
N ASP A 102 54.73 48.70 34.01
CA ASP A 102 55.52 49.72 33.27
C ASP A 102 56.08 49.17 31.95
N ARG A 103 56.88 50.00 31.25
CA ARG A 103 57.54 49.63 30.00
C ARG A 103 58.61 48.55 30.14
N ASP A 104 59.16 48.41 31.35
CA ASP A 104 60.17 47.42 31.68
C ASP A 104 59.58 46.13 32.19
N TYR A 105 58.25 45.94 32.01
CA TYR A 105 57.46 44.79 32.49
C TYR A 105 57.42 44.62 34.00
N ARG A 106 57.75 45.70 34.76
CA ARG A 106 57.59 45.66 36.22
C ARG A 106 56.20 46.04 36.68
N ILE A 107 55.72 45.36 37.68
CA ILE A 107 54.41 45.64 38.34
C ILE A 107 54.65 46.86 39.26
N ILE A 108 54.06 48.02 38.87
CA ILE A 108 54.10 49.25 39.67
C ILE A 108 53.11 49.20 40.80
N LYS A 109 51.91 48.66 40.53
CA LYS A 109 50.80 48.54 41.49
C LYS A 109 50.07 47.25 41.33
N ASP A 110 49.77 46.66 42.46
CA ASP A 110 48.92 45.43 42.58
C ASP A 110 47.85 45.67 43.63
N THR A 111 46.59 45.63 43.26
CA THR A 111 45.47 45.84 44.24
C THR A 111 45.46 44.79 45.33
N TYR A 112 46.10 43.64 45.11
CA TYR A 112 46.25 42.59 46.17
C TYR A 112 47.56 42.72 46.94
N GLY A 113 48.50 43.59 46.52
CA GLY A 113 49.77 43.85 47.20
C GLY A 113 50.80 42.71 47.20
N VAL A 114 50.57 41.66 46.37
CA VAL A 114 51.39 40.41 46.41
C VAL A 114 52.63 40.47 45.50
N ASP A 115 52.46 41.13 44.33
CA ASP A 115 53.46 41.06 43.25
C ASP A 115 54.08 42.44 42.85
N GLU A 116 53.88 43.47 43.67
CA GLU A 116 54.48 44.77 43.41
C GLU A 116 56.02 44.68 43.30
N GLY A 117 56.59 45.34 42.30
CA GLY A 117 58.04 45.32 42.01
C GLY A 117 58.55 44.11 41.26
N LYS A 118 57.77 43.06 41.06
CA LYS A 118 58.11 41.86 40.28
C LYS A 118 57.97 42.14 38.76
N THR A 119 58.70 41.35 37.95
CA THR A 119 58.59 41.42 36.51
C THR A 119 57.46 40.47 36.02
N LEU A 120 56.50 40.96 35.22
CA LEU A 120 55.40 40.23 34.64
C LEU A 120 55.51 40.13 33.12
N ILE A 121 55.92 38.98 32.61
CA ILE A 121 55.93 38.68 31.18
C ILE A 121 54.83 37.73 30.86
N SER A 122 53.72 38.22 30.30
CA SER A 122 52.63 37.41 29.81
C SER A 122 52.26 37.73 28.37
N THR A 123 51.65 36.77 27.66
CA THR A 123 51.22 36.98 26.27
C THR A 123 50.23 38.12 26.15
N MET A 124 49.42 38.40 27.16
CA MET A 124 48.44 39.48 27.18
C MET A 124 49.16 40.86 27.33
N VAL A 125 50.14 40.94 28.21
CA VAL A 125 50.95 42.17 28.35
C VAL A 125 51.76 42.50 27.09
N ILE A 126 52.32 41.43 26.48
CA ILE A 126 53.11 41.62 25.21
C ILE A 126 52.17 42.13 24.07
N LYS A 127 50.92 41.56 23.95
CA LYS A 127 49.99 42.09 22.98
C LYS A 127 49.58 43.51 23.25
N CYS A 128 49.30 43.81 24.52
CA CYS A 128 48.96 45.16 24.95
C CYS A 128 50.05 46.16 24.60
N PHE A 129 51.37 45.85 24.76
CA PHE A 129 52.50 46.71 24.37
C PHE A 129 52.63 46.86 22.86
N LYS A 130 52.08 45.95 22.05
CA LYS A 130 51.96 46.13 20.60
C LYS A 130 50.79 47.02 20.19
N GLY A 131 50.01 47.48 21.17
CA GLY A 131 48.83 48.31 20.95
C GLY A 131 47.56 47.54 20.65
N GLU A 132 47.55 46.21 20.87
CA GLU A 132 46.39 45.33 20.71
C GLU A 132 45.73 45.15 22.08
N GLU A 133 44.41 45.23 22.09
CA GLU A 133 43.60 44.83 23.26
C GLU A 133 43.59 43.31 23.35
N ALA A 134 43.85 42.79 24.53
CA ALA A 134 43.79 41.35 24.78
C ALA A 134 42.80 41.02 25.87
N SER A 135 41.93 40.07 25.61
CA SER A 135 41.02 39.58 26.65
C SER A 135 40.79 38.06 26.51
N ARG A 136 40.58 37.42 27.64
CA ARG A 136 40.37 36.01 27.75
C ARG A 136 39.30 35.71 28.81
N TYR A 137 38.34 34.91 28.46
CA TYR A 137 37.39 34.31 29.42
C TYR A 137 37.78 32.87 29.73
N ASN A 138 37.78 32.48 30.97
CA ASN A 138 38.04 31.13 31.43
C ASN A 138 36.85 30.65 32.25
N SER A 139 36.00 29.84 31.62
CA SER A 139 34.81 29.29 32.25
C SER A 139 35.10 28.33 33.43
N LYS A 140 36.30 27.71 33.47
CA LYS A 140 36.70 26.81 34.57
C LYS A 140 37.06 27.56 35.84
N THR A 141 37.75 28.67 35.71
CA THR A 141 38.20 29.51 36.85
C THR A 141 37.20 30.65 37.12
N GLN A 142 36.18 30.77 36.27
CA GLN A 142 35.17 31.85 36.31
C GLN A 142 35.78 33.24 36.38
N LYS A 143 36.85 33.47 35.60
CA LYS A 143 37.54 34.75 35.53
C LYS A 143 37.61 35.28 34.12
N ILE A 144 37.46 36.59 34.00
CA ILE A 144 37.68 37.31 32.77
C ILE A 144 38.97 38.13 32.97
N GLU A 145 39.93 37.91 32.11
CA GLU A 145 41.20 38.61 32.11
C GLU A 145 41.24 39.57 30.91
N MET A 146 41.71 40.81 31.16
CA MET A 146 41.85 41.85 30.14
C MET A 146 43.16 42.60 30.33
N ALA A 147 43.76 42.97 29.22
CA ALA A 147 44.95 43.85 29.21
C ALA A 147 44.64 45.05 28.34
N LEU A 148 44.73 46.24 28.93
CA LEU A 148 44.48 47.52 28.29
C LEU A 148 45.69 48.37 28.27
N PRO A 149 46.03 49.00 27.12
CA PRO A 149 47.23 49.90 27.02
C PRO A 149 46.97 51.27 27.68
N VAL A 150 47.87 51.67 28.56
CA VAL A 150 47.86 53.04 29.15
C VAL A 150 48.56 53.94 28.18
N LYS A 151 47.79 54.69 27.36
CA LYS A 151 48.27 55.56 26.28
C LYS A 151 47.91 57.01 26.56
N SER A 152 48.93 57.93 26.46
CA SER A 152 48.64 59.37 26.51
C SER A 152 47.84 59.83 25.31
N PRO A 153 46.66 60.50 25.49
CA PRO A 153 45.86 61.04 24.40
C PRO A 153 46.60 62.01 23.47
N GLU A 154 47.47 62.78 24.01
CA GLU A 154 48.21 63.87 23.28
C GLU A 154 49.38 63.34 22.46
N VAL A 155 50.19 62.41 22.98
CA VAL A 155 51.40 61.95 22.37
C VAL A 155 51.28 60.54 21.76
N LYS A 156 50.17 59.84 21.95
CA LYS A 156 49.98 58.46 21.59
C LYS A 156 51.11 57.52 22.07
N GLN A 157 51.89 57.98 23.05
CA GLN A 157 52.98 57.20 23.60
C GLN A 157 52.44 56.21 24.65
N LEU A 158 52.74 54.93 24.50
CA LEU A 158 52.38 53.90 25.46
C LEU A 158 53.22 54.12 26.74
N GLN A 159 52.55 54.28 27.89
CA GLN A 159 53.20 54.43 29.20
C GLN A 159 53.29 53.14 30.00
N GLY A 160 52.40 52.21 29.76
CA GLY A 160 52.32 50.91 30.44
C GLY A 160 51.13 50.14 30.04
N ALA A 161 50.86 49.07 30.75
CA ALA A 161 49.64 48.17 30.57
C ALA A 161 48.91 48.02 31.89
N MET A 162 47.58 48.06 31.81
CA MET A 162 46.70 47.69 32.93
C MET A 162 46.16 46.29 32.67
N LEU A 163 46.52 45.35 33.55
CA LEU A 163 45.98 43.99 33.54
C LEU A 163 44.88 43.87 34.60
N ILE A 164 43.74 43.33 34.21
CA ILE A 164 42.61 43.18 35.07
C ILE A 164 42.12 41.75 34.98
N SER A 165 41.98 41.12 36.13
CA SER A 165 41.33 39.81 36.28
C SER A 165 40.17 39.95 37.23
N PHE A 166 38.95 39.75 36.73
CA PHE A 166 37.74 39.93 37.52
C PHE A 166 36.83 38.70 37.46
N SER A 167 36.03 38.53 38.51
CA SER A 167 35.16 37.40 38.70
C SER A 167 33.96 37.40 37.75
N SER A 168 33.58 36.22 37.27
CA SER A 168 32.34 35.97 36.53
C SER A 168 31.36 35.07 37.31
N ASN A 169 31.54 34.96 38.64
CA ASN A 169 30.69 34.08 39.47
C ASN A 169 29.23 34.42 39.34
N GLU A 170 28.84 35.68 39.31
CA GLU A 170 27.47 36.14 39.12
C GLU A 170 26.87 35.63 37.79
N ILE A 171 27.67 35.56 36.73
CA ILE A 171 27.26 35.01 35.44
C ILE A 171 27.06 33.51 35.58
N ALA A 172 27.94 32.79 36.27
CA ALA A 172 27.85 31.35 36.50
C ALA A 172 26.64 30.97 37.35
N GLU A 173 26.31 31.74 38.41
CA GLU A 173 25.13 31.54 39.19
C GLU A 173 23.83 31.73 38.37
N ASN A 174 23.76 32.76 37.57
CA ASN A 174 22.62 33.00 36.67
C ASN A 174 22.50 31.90 35.61
N ILE A 175 23.60 31.34 35.11
CA ILE A 175 23.57 30.17 34.20
C ILE A 175 22.99 28.95 34.88
N LEU A 176 23.40 28.63 36.11
CA LEU A 176 22.86 27.50 36.90
C LEU A 176 21.37 27.68 37.13
N GLU A 177 20.90 28.87 37.48
CA GLU A 177 19.49 29.15 37.64
C GLU A 177 18.71 28.97 36.33
N LEU A 178 19.29 29.44 35.21
CA LEU A 178 18.70 29.27 33.87
C LEU A 178 18.62 27.79 33.47
N GLU A 179 19.68 27.00 33.74
CA GLU A 179 19.69 25.56 33.49
C GLU A 179 18.61 24.82 34.29
N GLN A 180 18.45 25.15 35.59
CA GLN A 180 17.42 24.55 36.42
C GLN A 180 16.01 24.87 35.90
N LYS A 181 15.74 26.12 35.53
CA LYS A 181 14.46 26.56 34.94
C LYS A 181 14.22 25.87 33.60
N SER A 182 15.25 25.77 32.75
CA SER A 182 15.18 25.10 31.48
C SER A 182 14.88 23.61 31.63
N LEU A 183 15.49 22.93 32.58
CA LEU A 183 15.25 21.51 32.88
C LEU A 183 13.79 21.26 33.33
N LEU A 184 13.25 22.16 34.17
CA LEU A 184 11.87 22.09 34.61
C LEU A 184 10.90 22.29 33.45
N ILE A 185 11.13 23.28 32.58
CA ILE A 185 10.30 23.52 31.38
C ILE A 185 10.37 22.33 30.44
N THR A 186 11.56 21.78 30.20
CA THR A 186 11.74 20.58 29.37
C THR A 186 10.97 19.38 29.95
N GLY A 187 11.00 19.19 31.26
CA GLY A 187 10.20 18.17 31.94
C GLY A 187 8.71 18.31 31.70
N ILE A 188 8.18 19.52 31.80
CA ILE A 188 6.76 19.81 31.51
C ILE A 188 6.42 19.50 30.05
N ILE A 189 7.28 19.90 29.11
CA ILE A 189 7.10 19.64 27.68
C ILE A 189 7.07 18.12 27.40
N ILE A 190 7.95 17.34 28.04
CA ILE A 190 7.96 15.87 27.92
C ILE A 190 6.63 15.27 28.38
N VAL A 191 6.12 15.68 29.55
CA VAL A 191 4.84 15.17 30.08
C VAL A 191 3.70 15.50 29.12
N LEU A 192 3.65 16.75 28.63
CA LEU A 192 2.64 17.19 27.65
C LEU A 192 2.75 16.42 26.32
N ALA A 193 3.97 16.20 25.82
CA ALA A 193 4.21 15.45 24.60
C ALA A 193 3.76 13.98 24.71
N VAL A 194 3.99 13.35 25.87
CA VAL A 194 3.52 11.97 26.13
C VAL A 194 2.00 11.91 26.20
N LEU A 195 1.36 12.84 26.93
CA LEU A 195 -0.10 12.90 27.03
C LEU A 195 -0.75 13.15 25.68
N LEU A 196 -0.29 14.16 24.95
CA LEU A 196 -0.79 14.50 23.62
C LEU A 196 -0.54 13.35 22.63
N GLY A 197 0.64 12.76 22.67
CA GLY A 197 1.01 11.62 21.84
C GLY A 197 0.11 10.41 22.10
N TYR A 198 -0.22 10.13 23.35
CA TYR A 198 -1.14 9.05 23.72
C TYR A 198 -2.55 9.30 23.17
N VAL A 199 -3.10 10.50 23.38
CA VAL A 199 -4.43 10.86 22.86
C VAL A 199 -4.45 10.80 21.32
N LEU A 200 -3.49 11.43 20.68
CA LEU A 200 -3.42 11.48 19.21
C LEU A 200 -3.26 10.09 18.60
N SER A 201 -2.36 9.26 19.17
CA SER A 201 -2.15 7.89 18.67
C SER A 201 -3.40 7.02 18.81
N THR A 202 -4.20 7.20 19.86
CA THR A 202 -5.45 6.46 20.03
C THR A 202 -6.52 6.92 19.06
N VAL A 203 -6.68 8.24 18.87
CA VAL A 203 -7.67 8.82 17.95
C VAL A 203 -7.35 8.44 16.50
N LEU A 204 -6.09 8.61 16.06
CA LEU A 204 -5.67 8.35 14.69
C LEU A 204 -5.76 6.86 14.30
N VAL A 205 -5.58 5.93 15.24
CA VAL A 205 -5.61 4.49 14.93
C VAL A 205 -7.00 3.87 15.12
N LYS A 206 -7.93 4.56 15.80
CA LYS A 206 -9.28 4.04 16.06
C LYS A 206 -10.06 3.61 14.80
N PRO A 207 -10.06 4.36 13.68
CA PRO A 207 -10.75 3.95 12.46
C PRO A 207 -10.23 2.64 11.88
N PHE A 208 -8.91 2.43 11.88
CA PHE A 208 -8.33 1.17 11.40
C PHE A 208 -8.74 -0.04 12.25
N ALA A 209 -8.85 0.14 13.57
CA ALA A 209 -9.35 -0.90 14.46
C ALA A 209 -10.82 -1.23 14.18
N ARG A 210 -11.65 -0.26 13.78
CA ARG A 210 -13.04 -0.50 13.36
C ARG A 210 -13.09 -1.31 12.07
N VAL A 211 -12.28 -0.97 11.05
CA VAL A 211 -12.20 -1.73 9.81
C VAL A 211 -11.87 -3.19 10.11
N THR A 212 -10.82 -3.44 10.92
CA THR A 212 -10.42 -4.81 11.28
C THR A 212 -11.54 -5.57 11.98
N LYS A 213 -12.20 -4.93 12.96
CA LYS A 213 -13.32 -5.53 13.69
C LYS A 213 -14.50 -5.85 12.76
N SER A 214 -14.88 -4.93 11.87
CA SER A 214 -15.98 -5.17 10.91
C SER A 214 -15.66 -6.34 9.96
N ILE A 215 -14.38 -6.52 9.58
CA ILE A 215 -13.95 -7.68 8.78
C ILE A 215 -14.05 -8.98 9.59
N GLU A 216 -13.64 -8.98 10.88
CA GLU A 216 -13.76 -10.13 11.78
C GLU A 216 -15.22 -10.52 12.00
N ASP A 217 -16.10 -9.54 12.27
CA ASP A 217 -17.54 -9.76 12.48
C ASP A 217 -18.20 -10.41 11.23
N LEU A 218 -17.72 -10.09 10.02
CA LEU A 218 -18.21 -10.73 8.78
C LEU A 218 -17.75 -12.18 8.63
N THR A 219 -16.55 -12.55 9.10
CA THR A 219 -16.06 -13.93 9.05
C THR A 219 -16.80 -14.85 10.01
N ASP A 220 -17.39 -14.31 11.08
CA ASP A 220 -18.14 -15.05 12.10
C ASP A 220 -19.62 -15.29 11.73
N GLY A 221 -20.07 -14.89 10.53
CA GLY A 221 -21.38 -15.25 9.99
C GLY A 221 -22.41 -14.12 9.85
N TYR A 222 -22.03 -12.86 10.08
CA TYR A 222 -22.89 -11.71 9.81
C TYR A 222 -22.78 -11.31 8.32
N GLN A 223 -23.53 -12.00 7.46
CA GLN A 223 -23.33 -11.98 6.00
C GLN A 223 -23.93 -10.79 5.21
N ASN A 224 -24.53 -9.80 5.83
CA ASN A 224 -25.37 -8.85 5.06
C ASN A 224 -25.08 -7.35 5.24
N GLU A 225 -24.03 -6.95 5.93
CA GLU A 225 -23.75 -5.52 6.08
C GLU A 225 -22.52 -5.09 5.28
N GLU A 226 -22.68 -4.04 4.47
CA GLU A 226 -21.54 -3.35 3.85
C GLU A 226 -20.70 -2.70 4.95
N ILE A 227 -19.40 -2.90 4.89
CA ILE A 227 -18.48 -2.23 5.79
C ILE A 227 -18.39 -0.76 5.35
N SER A 228 -18.68 0.17 6.28
CA SER A 228 -18.53 1.60 6.04
C SER A 228 -17.78 2.25 7.19
N VAL A 229 -16.54 2.73 6.92
CA VAL A 229 -15.71 3.48 7.87
C VAL A 229 -15.17 4.72 7.15
N PRO A 230 -15.99 5.79 7.03
CA PRO A 230 -15.65 6.97 6.23
C PRO A 230 -14.77 7.99 6.97
N ASP A 231 -14.17 7.64 8.10
CA ASP A 231 -13.39 8.55 8.94
C ASP A 231 -12.16 9.13 8.20
N TYR A 232 -11.50 8.32 7.35
CA TYR A 232 -10.37 8.71 6.50
C TYR A 232 -10.58 8.21 5.08
N THR A 233 -9.99 8.93 4.11
CA THR A 233 -10.00 8.52 2.70
C THR A 233 -9.42 7.12 2.51
N GLU A 234 -8.35 6.79 3.23
CA GLU A 234 -7.69 5.48 3.19
C GLU A 234 -8.57 4.36 3.73
N THR A 235 -9.29 4.60 4.83
CA THR A 235 -10.22 3.59 5.37
C THR A 235 -11.43 3.42 4.48
N ALA A 236 -11.93 4.48 3.85
CA ALA A 236 -13.02 4.42 2.87
C ALA A 236 -12.61 3.61 1.62
N LEU A 237 -11.40 3.82 1.10
CA LEU A 237 -10.88 3.06 -0.04
C LEU A 237 -10.70 1.57 0.28
N ILE A 238 -10.19 1.25 1.48
CA ILE A 238 -10.04 -0.14 1.93
C ILE A 238 -11.41 -0.83 2.04
N THR A 239 -12.39 -0.17 2.64
CA THR A 239 -13.74 -0.73 2.80
C THR A 239 -14.46 -0.89 1.46
N ASP A 240 -14.32 0.05 0.53
CA ASP A 240 -14.86 -0.07 -0.84
C ASP A 240 -14.25 -1.26 -1.60
N ALA A 241 -12.92 -1.39 -1.56
CA ALA A 241 -12.23 -2.53 -2.18
C ALA A 241 -12.66 -3.87 -1.58
N PHE A 242 -12.84 -3.92 -0.26
CA PHE A 242 -13.30 -5.11 0.44
C PHE A 242 -14.77 -5.45 0.10
N ASN A 243 -15.66 -4.46 0.07
CA ASN A 243 -17.06 -4.64 -0.33
C ASN A 243 -17.18 -5.15 -1.78
N LYS A 244 -16.35 -4.64 -2.70
CA LYS A 244 -16.28 -5.17 -4.07
C LYS A 244 -15.83 -6.63 -4.10
N MET A 245 -14.88 -7.02 -3.24
CA MET A 245 -14.45 -8.42 -3.12
C MET A 245 -15.57 -9.30 -2.57
N LEU A 246 -16.26 -8.85 -1.51
CA LEU A 246 -17.41 -9.57 -0.94
C LEU A 246 -18.54 -9.77 -1.96
N SER A 247 -18.87 -8.71 -2.71
CA SER A 247 -19.88 -8.79 -3.78
C SER A 247 -19.51 -9.84 -4.84
N ARG A 248 -18.24 -9.88 -5.26
CA ARG A 248 -17.76 -10.91 -6.20
C ARG A 248 -17.82 -12.31 -5.61
N MET A 249 -17.44 -12.49 -4.33
CA MET A 249 -17.56 -13.78 -3.65
C MET A 249 -19.01 -14.25 -3.57
N LYS A 250 -19.94 -13.35 -3.25
CA LYS A 250 -21.38 -13.66 -3.20
C LYS A 250 -21.91 -14.13 -4.55
N ILE A 251 -21.58 -13.41 -5.63
CA ILE A 251 -21.96 -13.80 -7.00
C ILE A 251 -21.40 -15.18 -7.35
N LEU A 252 -20.15 -15.47 -6.98
CA LEU A 252 -19.53 -16.77 -7.22
C LEU A 252 -20.20 -17.90 -6.43
N ASP A 253 -20.56 -17.65 -5.16
CA ASP A 253 -21.22 -18.64 -4.31
C ASP A 253 -22.65 -18.89 -4.78
N GLU A 254 -23.41 -17.86 -5.14
CA GLU A 254 -24.73 -17.96 -5.75
C GLU A 254 -24.68 -18.78 -7.05
N SER A 255 -23.73 -18.47 -7.94
CA SER A 255 -23.53 -19.21 -9.21
C SER A 255 -23.17 -20.68 -8.96
N ARG A 256 -22.33 -20.96 -7.94
CA ARG A 256 -21.98 -22.32 -7.55
C ARG A 256 -23.19 -23.09 -7.02
N ASN A 257 -23.99 -22.47 -6.17
CA ASN A 257 -25.18 -23.09 -5.58
C ASN A 257 -26.25 -23.36 -6.65
N GLU A 258 -26.46 -22.42 -7.57
CA GLU A 258 -27.32 -22.59 -8.73
C GLU A 258 -26.86 -23.76 -9.61
N PHE A 259 -25.53 -23.83 -9.89
CA PHE A 259 -24.94 -24.93 -10.63
C PHE A 259 -25.21 -26.30 -9.98
N VAL A 260 -24.97 -26.44 -8.67
CA VAL A 260 -25.22 -27.68 -7.93
C VAL A 260 -26.72 -28.08 -7.96
N SER A 261 -27.60 -27.09 -7.80
CA SER A 261 -29.06 -27.30 -7.87
C SER A 261 -29.48 -27.79 -9.26
N ASN A 262 -29.00 -27.11 -10.32
CA ASN A 262 -29.33 -27.47 -11.70
C ASN A 262 -28.80 -28.85 -12.08
N VAL A 263 -27.56 -29.22 -11.68
CA VAL A 263 -27.00 -30.58 -11.85
C VAL A 263 -27.91 -31.61 -11.18
N SER A 264 -28.32 -31.36 -9.92
CA SER A 264 -29.15 -32.28 -9.17
C SER A 264 -30.53 -32.51 -9.84
N HIS A 265 -31.11 -31.42 -10.37
CA HIS A 265 -32.40 -31.51 -11.10
C HIS A 265 -32.27 -32.22 -12.42
N GLU A 266 -31.24 -31.94 -13.24
CA GLU A 266 -31.08 -32.55 -14.56
C GLU A 266 -30.70 -34.04 -14.49
N LEU A 267 -30.03 -34.48 -13.40
CA LEU A 267 -29.76 -35.91 -13.16
C LEU A 267 -30.96 -36.66 -12.55
N LYS A 268 -31.77 -36.00 -11.70
CA LYS A 268 -32.90 -36.63 -11.05
C LYS A 268 -34.03 -37.00 -12.02
N THR A 269 -34.26 -36.15 -13.02
CA THR A 269 -35.35 -36.31 -13.98
C THR A 269 -35.22 -37.60 -14.78
N PRO A 270 -34.09 -37.89 -15.51
CA PRO A 270 -33.91 -39.12 -16.26
C PRO A 270 -33.96 -40.39 -15.34
N LEU A 271 -33.30 -40.32 -14.18
CA LEU A 271 -33.36 -41.41 -13.20
C LEU A 271 -34.78 -41.76 -12.76
N THR A 272 -35.60 -40.73 -12.55
CA THR A 272 -37.01 -40.95 -12.17
C THR A 272 -37.80 -41.55 -13.34
N SER A 273 -37.57 -41.08 -14.57
CA SER A 273 -38.19 -41.62 -15.80
C SER A 273 -37.85 -43.10 -15.99
N MET A 274 -36.55 -43.44 -15.95
CA MET A 274 -36.11 -44.84 -16.05
C MET A 274 -36.69 -45.72 -14.96
N LYS A 275 -36.78 -45.21 -13.73
CA LYS A 275 -37.41 -45.96 -12.62
C LYS A 275 -38.89 -46.25 -12.87
N VAL A 276 -39.64 -45.24 -13.34
CA VAL A 276 -41.07 -45.41 -13.64
C VAL A 276 -41.27 -46.43 -14.76
N LEU A 277 -40.48 -46.38 -15.83
CA LEU A 277 -40.53 -47.34 -16.94
C LEU A 277 -40.18 -48.76 -16.45
N ALA A 278 -39.10 -48.89 -15.66
CA ALA A 278 -38.72 -50.19 -15.08
C ALA A 278 -39.77 -50.75 -14.11
N ASP A 279 -40.30 -49.91 -13.21
CA ASP A 279 -41.36 -50.33 -12.27
C ASP A 279 -42.63 -50.76 -13.01
N SER A 280 -42.96 -50.14 -14.15
CA SER A 280 -44.08 -50.50 -15.01
C SER A 280 -43.91 -51.87 -15.65
N LEU A 281 -42.68 -52.23 -16.02
CA LEU A 281 -42.37 -53.56 -16.58
C LEU A 281 -42.38 -54.66 -15.50
N VAL A 282 -41.86 -54.37 -14.32
CA VAL A 282 -41.77 -55.32 -13.21
C VAL A 282 -43.17 -55.63 -12.60
N GLY A 283 -44.07 -54.63 -12.62
CA GLY A 283 -45.39 -54.72 -12.02
C GLY A 283 -46.52 -55.44 -12.87
N GLN A 284 -46.17 -55.80 -14.14
CA GLN A 284 -47.16 -56.39 -15.07
C GLN A 284 -46.80 -57.86 -15.44
N GLU A 285 -47.71 -58.81 -15.25
CA GLU A 285 -47.54 -60.17 -15.78
C GLU A 285 -48.04 -60.23 -17.24
N GLY A 286 -47.21 -60.85 -18.15
CA GLY A 286 -47.59 -61.04 -19.54
C GLY A 286 -47.54 -59.84 -20.44
N VAL A 287 -46.53 -58.95 -20.21
CA VAL A 287 -46.26 -57.81 -21.07
C VAL A 287 -45.96 -58.25 -22.52
N PRO A 288 -46.66 -57.71 -23.53
CA PRO A 288 -46.33 -57.99 -24.94
C PRO A 288 -44.88 -57.71 -25.25
N GLU A 289 -44.26 -58.56 -26.11
CA GLU A 289 -42.82 -58.40 -26.45
C GLU A 289 -42.53 -57.05 -27.08
N GLU A 290 -43.44 -56.52 -27.91
CA GLU A 290 -43.30 -55.19 -28.54
C GLU A 290 -43.27 -54.08 -27.50
N LEU A 291 -44.14 -54.12 -26.46
CA LEU A 291 -44.13 -53.10 -25.40
C LEU A 291 -42.90 -53.21 -24.49
N TYR A 292 -42.43 -54.46 -24.27
CA TYR A 292 -41.18 -54.67 -23.56
C TYR A 292 -39.98 -54.08 -24.29
N GLN A 293 -39.90 -54.25 -25.61
CA GLN A 293 -38.84 -53.70 -26.46
C GLN A 293 -38.93 -52.18 -26.48
N GLU A 294 -40.11 -51.58 -26.56
CA GLU A 294 -40.32 -50.13 -26.50
C GLU A 294 -39.83 -49.53 -25.19
N PHE A 295 -40.26 -50.06 -24.04
CA PHE A 295 -39.81 -49.56 -22.74
C PHE A 295 -38.29 -49.75 -22.50
N MET A 296 -37.71 -50.86 -22.93
CA MET A 296 -36.28 -51.11 -22.88
C MET A 296 -35.51 -50.14 -23.78
N GLY A 297 -36.09 -49.82 -24.96
CA GLY A 297 -35.56 -48.80 -25.87
C GLY A 297 -35.55 -47.40 -25.23
N ASP A 298 -36.64 -47.02 -24.57
CA ASP A 298 -36.76 -45.75 -23.85
C ASP A 298 -35.79 -45.66 -22.67
N ILE A 299 -35.65 -46.72 -21.88
CA ILE A 299 -34.69 -46.78 -20.78
C ILE A 299 -33.25 -46.62 -21.31
N THR A 300 -32.92 -47.30 -22.44
CA THR A 300 -31.59 -47.18 -23.05
C THR A 300 -31.33 -45.77 -23.54
N ALA A 301 -32.31 -45.14 -24.19
CA ALA A 301 -32.20 -43.74 -24.65
C ALA A 301 -31.97 -42.75 -23.48
N GLU A 302 -32.64 -42.98 -22.34
CA GLU A 302 -32.46 -42.13 -21.16
C GLU A 302 -31.11 -42.36 -20.46
N ILE A 303 -30.58 -43.60 -20.46
CA ILE A 303 -29.20 -43.90 -20.03
C ILE A 303 -28.19 -43.16 -20.90
N ASP A 304 -28.34 -43.19 -22.23
CA ASP A 304 -27.45 -42.50 -23.16
C ASP A 304 -27.49 -40.98 -22.95
N ARG A 305 -28.66 -40.43 -22.68
CA ARG A 305 -28.87 -39.04 -22.32
C ARG A 305 -28.13 -38.65 -21.04
N GLU A 306 -28.24 -39.47 -19.99
CA GLU A 306 -27.57 -39.24 -18.70
C GLU A 306 -26.07 -39.32 -18.84
N ASN A 307 -25.54 -40.29 -19.59
CA ASN A 307 -24.12 -40.39 -19.90
C ASN A 307 -23.60 -39.12 -20.65
N LYS A 308 -24.40 -38.56 -21.57
CA LYS A 308 -24.05 -37.29 -22.24
C LYS A 308 -24.00 -36.15 -21.26
N ILE A 309 -24.99 -36.02 -20.34
CA ILE A 309 -24.98 -34.96 -19.29
C ILE A 309 -23.71 -35.07 -18.43
N ILE A 310 -23.39 -36.30 -17.96
CA ILE A 310 -22.18 -36.53 -17.13
C ILE A 310 -20.90 -36.16 -17.88
N THR A 311 -20.80 -36.59 -19.14
CA THR A 311 -19.61 -36.30 -19.99
C THR A 311 -19.46 -34.80 -20.24
N ASP A 312 -20.55 -34.09 -20.56
CA ASP A 312 -20.58 -32.65 -20.74
C ASP A 312 -20.17 -31.91 -19.46
N LEU A 313 -20.66 -32.36 -18.31
CA LEU A 313 -20.37 -31.81 -16.99
C LEU A 313 -18.91 -31.99 -16.60
N LEU A 314 -18.34 -33.18 -16.82
CA LEU A 314 -16.93 -33.46 -16.59
C LEU A 314 -16.03 -32.61 -17.51
N SER A 315 -16.43 -32.43 -18.76
CA SER A 315 -15.71 -31.57 -19.73
C SER A 315 -15.71 -30.12 -19.25
N LEU A 316 -16.85 -29.62 -18.77
CA LEU A 316 -16.99 -28.25 -18.24
C LEU A 316 -16.15 -28.04 -16.98
N VAL A 317 -16.17 -28.99 -16.02
CA VAL A 317 -15.37 -28.91 -14.80
C VAL A 317 -13.85 -28.96 -15.09
N LYS A 318 -13.43 -29.77 -16.09
CA LYS A 318 -12.04 -29.79 -16.53
C LYS A 318 -11.61 -28.45 -17.18
N MET A 319 -12.51 -27.80 -17.93
CA MET A 319 -12.24 -26.50 -18.57
C MET A 319 -12.21 -25.33 -17.57
N ASP A 320 -12.90 -25.41 -16.45
CA ASP A 320 -12.84 -24.38 -15.38
C ASP A 320 -11.48 -24.36 -14.64
N LYS A 321 -10.71 -25.47 -14.69
CA LYS A 321 -9.39 -25.58 -14.08
C LYS A 321 -8.29 -25.08 -15.01
N LYS A 322 -8.16 -23.74 -15.12
CA LYS A 322 -7.05 -22.97 -15.74
C LYS A 322 -6.64 -23.32 -17.19
N ALA A 323 -6.38 -22.28 -17.97
CA ALA A 323 -5.77 -22.31 -19.31
C ALA A 323 -4.42 -23.10 -19.40
N ALA A 324 -3.84 -23.53 -18.28
CA ALA A 324 -2.60 -24.30 -18.21
C ALA A 324 -2.71 -25.76 -18.73
N ASP A 325 -3.91 -26.26 -19.00
CA ASP A 325 -4.14 -27.65 -19.43
C ASP A 325 -4.52 -27.77 -20.94
N LEU A 326 -4.15 -26.78 -21.77
CA LEU A 326 -4.31 -26.88 -23.22
C LEU A 326 -3.16 -27.71 -23.82
N ASN A 327 -3.52 -28.75 -24.57
CA ASN A 327 -2.57 -29.46 -25.43
C ASN A 327 -2.58 -28.81 -26.83
N VAL A 328 -1.87 -27.67 -26.92
CA VAL A 328 -1.83 -26.89 -28.17
C VAL A 328 -0.90 -27.51 -29.17
N GLU A 329 -1.40 -27.75 -30.39
CA GLU A 329 -0.68 -28.28 -31.52
C GLU A 329 -0.89 -27.40 -32.74
N HIS A 330 0.08 -27.34 -33.63
CA HIS A 330 -0.01 -26.61 -34.91
C HIS A 330 -0.76 -27.45 -35.93
N LEU A 331 -2.00 -27.07 -36.26
CA LEU A 331 -2.94 -27.89 -37.03
C LEU A 331 -3.50 -27.14 -38.24
N ASN A 332 -3.83 -27.93 -39.30
CA ASN A 332 -4.59 -27.45 -40.43
C ASN A 332 -6.09 -27.42 -40.10
N ILE A 333 -6.63 -26.18 -39.95
CA ILE A 333 -8.02 -25.97 -39.51
C ILE A 333 -9.02 -26.42 -40.60
N ASN A 334 -8.67 -26.30 -41.89
CA ASN A 334 -9.54 -26.76 -42.96
C ASN A 334 -9.80 -28.28 -42.85
N GLN A 335 -8.73 -29.05 -42.70
CA GLN A 335 -8.84 -30.50 -42.55
C GLN A 335 -9.63 -30.90 -41.31
N LEU A 336 -9.38 -30.20 -40.20
CA LEU A 336 -10.07 -30.46 -38.94
C LEU A 336 -11.60 -30.19 -39.06
N LEU A 337 -12.00 -29.11 -39.74
CA LEU A 337 -13.40 -28.82 -40.01
C LEU A 337 -14.06 -29.85 -40.95
N GLU A 338 -13.35 -30.30 -42.01
CA GLU A 338 -13.81 -31.39 -42.88
C GLU A 338 -14.09 -32.68 -42.08
N ASP A 339 -13.17 -33.07 -41.19
CA ASP A 339 -13.30 -34.27 -40.38
C ASP A 339 -14.45 -34.15 -39.37
N ILE A 340 -14.70 -32.97 -38.80
CA ILE A 340 -15.85 -32.70 -37.96
C ILE A 340 -17.16 -32.86 -38.76
N LEU A 341 -17.27 -32.22 -39.90
CA LEU A 341 -18.50 -32.27 -40.72
C LEU A 341 -18.73 -33.68 -41.25
N LYS A 342 -17.69 -34.43 -41.64
CA LYS A 342 -17.81 -35.82 -42.05
C LYS A 342 -18.42 -36.70 -40.95
N ARG A 343 -18.03 -36.48 -39.70
CA ARG A 343 -18.62 -37.21 -38.55
C ARG A 343 -20.09 -36.86 -38.29
N LEU A 344 -20.48 -35.62 -38.56
CA LEU A 344 -21.83 -35.13 -38.30
C LEU A 344 -22.81 -35.33 -39.48
N ARG A 345 -22.28 -35.62 -40.71
CA ARG A 345 -23.11 -35.84 -41.90
C ARG A 345 -24.19 -36.91 -41.70
N PRO A 346 -23.96 -38.12 -41.11
CA PRO A 346 -25.01 -39.08 -40.90
C PRO A 346 -26.18 -38.59 -40.04
N ILE A 347 -25.91 -37.63 -39.13
CA ILE A 347 -26.97 -37.03 -38.27
C ILE A 347 -27.77 -36.00 -39.07
N ALA A 348 -27.08 -35.20 -39.90
CA ALA A 348 -27.72 -34.23 -40.79
C ALA A 348 -28.58 -34.90 -41.87
N ASP A 349 -28.04 -35.96 -42.49
CA ASP A 349 -28.78 -36.72 -43.53
C ASP A 349 -30.10 -37.33 -43.02
N LYS A 350 -30.15 -37.81 -41.77
CA LYS A 350 -31.35 -38.30 -41.13
C LYS A 350 -32.45 -37.24 -40.99
N ARG A 351 -32.08 -35.95 -41.00
CA ARG A 351 -33.00 -34.82 -40.89
C ARG A 351 -33.11 -34.00 -42.15
N HIS A 352 -32.57 -34.49 -43.29
CA HIS A 352 -32.54 -33.84 -44.59
C HIS A 352 -31.93 -32.46 -44.55
N ILE A 353 -30.82 -32.30 -43.81
CA ILE A 353 -30.11 -31.01 -43.63
C ILE A 353 -28.82 -31.01 -44.45
N ASP A 354 -28.64 -29.98 -45.29
CA ASP A 354 -27.42 -29.84 -46.07
C ASP A 354 -26.28 -29.25 -45.24
N LEU A 355 -25.16 -30.02 -45.12
CA LEU A 355 -23.92 -29.53 -44.51
C LEU A 355 -22.97 -28.96 -45.56
N ILE A 356 -22.65 -27.68 -45.46
CA ILE A 356 -21.83 -26.94 -46.42
C ILE A 356 -20.59 -26.41 -45.72
N LEU A 357 -19.38 -26.67 -46.31
CA LEU A 357 -18.15 -26.05 -45.86
C LEU A 357 -17.63 -25.07 -46.94
N ASP A 358 -17.55 -23.80 -46.57
CA ASP A 358 -16.96 -22.76 -47.39
C ASP A 358 -15.61 -22.34 -46.79
N SER A 359 -14.54 -22.62 -47.52
CA SER A 359 -13.18 -22.26 -47.07
C SER A 359 -12.52 -21.38 -48.16
N PHE A 360 -12.11 -20.20 -47.81
CA PHE A 360 -11.54 -19.24 -48.76
C PHE A 360 -10.03 -19.38 -48.91
N ARG A 361 -9.36 -19.97 -47.94
CA ARG A 361 -7.88 -20.16 -47.95
C ARG A 361 -7.46 -21.26 -46.99
N PRO A 362 -6.26 -21.85 -47.16
CA PRO A 362 -5.66 -22.73 -46.14
C PRO A 362 -5.37 -21.92 -44.88
N VAL A 363 -5.74 -22.47 -43.70
CA VAL A 363 -5.51 -21.88 -42.39
C VAL A 363 -4.82 -22.87 -41.50
N GLU A 364 -3.65 -22.50 -41.00
CA GLU A 364 -2.91 -23.24 -39.97
C GLU A 364 -2.90 -22.41 -38.70
N ALA A 365 -3.16 -23.03 -37.55
CA ALA A 365 -3.23 -22.35 -36.28
C ALA A 365 -2.84 -23.27 -35.13
N ASP A 366 -2.45 -22.63 -34.01
CA ASP A 366 -2.11 -23.29 -32.76
C ASP A 366 -3.37 -23.49 -31.91
N VAL A 367 -3.89 -24.72 -31.87
CA VAL A 367 -5.13 -25.05 -31.13
C VAL A 367 -5.04 -26.41 -30.42
N ASP A 368 -5.83 -26.59 -29.39
CA ASP A 368 -6.10 -27.91 -28.79
C ASP A 368 -7.17 -28.60 -29.65
N GLU A 369 -6.79 -29.64 -30.36
CA GLU A 369 -7.63 -30.39 -31.28
C GLU A 369 -8.95 -30.86 -30.63
N VAL A 370 -8.86 -31.42 -29.42
CA VAL A 370 -10.01 -32.01 -28.73
C VAL A 370 -11.00 -30.94 -28.32
N LYS A 371 -10.53 -29.85 -27.74
CA LYS A 371 -11.38 -28.77 -27.25
C LYS A 371 -11.97 -27.95 -28.40
N PHE A 372 -11.19 -27.68 -29.45
CA PHE A 372 -11.66 -27.02 -30.64
C PHE A 372 -12.72 -27.85 -31.39
N THR A 373 -12.43 -29.14 -31.58
CA THR A 373 -13.40 -30.09 -32.17
C THR A 373 -14.70 -30.13 -31.39
N LEU A 374 -14.63 -30.18 -30.06
CA LEU A 374 -15.81 -30.17 -29.18
C LEU A 374 -16.63 -28.88 -29.37
N ALA A 375 -15.96 -27.73 -29.40
CA ALA A 375 -16.61 -26.43 -29.57
C ALA A 375 -17.35 -26.35 -30.91
N VAL A 376 -16.68 -26.68 -32.02
CA VAL A 376 -17.28 -26.60 -33.36
C VAL A 376 -18.37 -27.66 -33.54
N SER A 377 -18.17 -28.90 -33.06
CA SER A 377 -19.18 -29.94 -33.10
C SER A 377 -20.46 -29.53 -32.39
N ASN A 378 -20.38 -28.93 -31.19
CA ASN A 378 -21.52 -28.42 -30.46
C ASN A 378 -22.32 -27.35 -31.25
N LEU A 379 -21.61 -26.45 -31.96
CA LEU A 379 -22.26 -25.42 -32.78
C LEU A 379 -22.98 -26.05 -33.98
N VAL A 380 -22.33 -26.96 -34.69
CA VAL A 380 -22.92 -27.65 -35.86
C VAL A 380 -24.06 -28.57 -35.43
N GLU A 381 -23.89 -29.33 -34.34
CA GLU A 381 -24.99 -30.16 -33.78
C GLU A 381 -26.21 -29.32 -33.44
N ASN A 382 -26.00 -28.12 -32.83
CA ASN A 382 -27.12 -27.21 -32.53
C ASN A 382 -27.78 -26.72 -33.83
N GLY A 383 -27.00 -26.34 -34.85
CA GLY A 383 -27.51 -25.93 -36.17
C GLY A 383 -28.31 -27.01 -36.88
N ILE A 384 -27.93 -28.29 -36.72
CA ILE A 384 -28.71 -29.45 -37.26
C ILE A 384 -29.97 -29.68 -36.42
N LYS A 385 -29.83 -29.59 -35.09
CA LYS A 385 -30.87 -29.98 -34.14
C LYS A 385 -32.07 -29.02 -34.10
N TYR A 386 -31.78 -27.71 -34.17
CA TYR A 386 -32.77 -26.64 -34.14
C TYR A 386 -33.10 -26.10 -35.51
N ASN A 387 -32.79 -26.86 -36.59
CA ASN A 387 -33.13 -26.51 -37.97
C ASN A 387 -34.57 -26.82 -38.31
N VAL A 388 -34.98 -26.26 -39.43
CA VAL A 388 -36.21 -26.62 -40.15
C VAL A 388 -35.94 -27.80 -41.07
N ASP A 389 -36.98 -28.56 -41.42
CA ASP A 389 -36.86 -29.66 -42.39
C ASP A 389 -36.37 -29.12 -43.75
N ASP A 390 -35.52 -29.91 -44.43
CA ASP A 390 -34.86 -29.52 -45.68
C ASP A 390 -34.01 -28.21 -45.58
N GLY A 391 -33.52 -27.88 -44.39
CA GLY A 391 -32.70 -26.73 -44.11
C GLY A 391 -31.22 -26.99 -44.42
N TRP A 392 -30.38 -25.99 -44.04
CA TRP A 392 -28.95 -26.08 -44.23
C TRP A 392 -28.17 -25.59 -43.01
N VAL A 393 -26.94 -26.13 -42.83
CA VAL A 393 -25.92 -25.61 -41.89
C VAL A 393 -24.63 -25.35 -42.69
N ARG A 394 -24.17 -24.10 -42.64
CA ARG A 394 -22.98 -23.65 -43.34
C ARG A 394 -21.88 -23.29 -42.37
N VAL A 395 -20.72 -23.94 -42.52
CA VAL A 395 -19.50 -23.62 -41.79
C VAL A 395 -18.57 -22.85 -42.73
N THR A 396 -18.21 -21.62 -42.37
CA THR A 396 -17.33 -20.77 -43.15
C THR A 396 -16.03 -20.56 -42.41
N LEU A 397 -14.89 -20.79 -43.07
CA LEU A 397 -13.54 -20.54 -42.51
C LEU A 397 -12.88 -19.39 -43.27
N ASP A 398 -12.42 -18.38 -42.53
CA ASP A 398 -11.60 -17.28 -43.02
C ASP A 398 -10.52 -16.93 -42.01
N ALA A 399 -9.47 -16.18 -42.43
CA ALA A 399 -8.42 -15.71 -41.53
C ALA A 399 -7.89 -14.34 -41.97
N ASP A 400 -7.46 -13.55 -41.02
CA ASP A 400 -6.63 -12.38 -41.24
C ASP A 400 -5.16 -12.66 -40.79
N HIS A 401 -4.36 -11.64 -40.56
CA HIS A 401 -2.95 -11.77 -40.15
C HIS A 401 -2.74 -12.15 -38.69
N LYS A 402 -3.81 -12.17 -37.89
CA LYS A 402 -3.75 -12.42 -36.43
C LYS A 402 -4.71 -13.50 -35.95
N TYR A 403 -5.86 -13.60 -36.61
CA TYR A 403 -6.95 -14.44 -36.17
C TYR A 403 -7.51 -15.28 -37.30
N PHE A 404 -8.05 -16.43 -36.99
CA PHE A 404 -8.96 -17.13 -37.86
C PHE A 404 -10.40 -17.07 -37.33
N TYR A 405 -11.35 -17.20 -38.24
CA TYR A 405 -12.77 -17.04 -37.99
C TYR A 405 -13.50 -18.28 -38.48
N VAL A 406 -14.25 -18.92 -37.56
CA VAL A 406 -15.18 -19.99 -37.94
C VAL A 406 -16.59 -19.46 -37.72
N LYS A 407 -17.37 -19.35 -38.80
CA LYS A 407 -18.78 -19.01 -38.72
C LYS A 407 -19.62 -20.24 -38.95
N VAL A 408 -20.54 -20.55 -38.05
CA VAL A 408 -21.53 -21.60 -38.19
C VAL A 408 -22.91 -20.93 -38.32
N SER A 409 -23.47 -21.02 -39.49
CA SER A 409 -24.78 -20.42 -39.82
C SER A 409 -25.79 -21.51 -40.12
N ASP A 410 -27.02 -21.39 -39.63
CA ASP A 410 -28.11 -22.31 -39.88
C ASP A 410 -29.38 -21.56 -40.39
N SER A 411 -30.25 -22.28 -41.04
CA SER A 411 -31.57 -21.81 -41.48
C SER A 411 -32.69 -22.19 -40.49
N GLY A 412 -32.33 -22.44 -39.22
CA GLY A 412 -33.23 -22.95 -38.20
C GLY A 412 -34.22 -21.92 -37.64
N MET A 413 -34.85 -22.32 -36.52
CA MET A 413 -35.89 -21.51 -35.89
C MET A 413 -35.39 -20.17 -35.28
N GLY A 414 -34.07 -19.94 -35.22
CA GLY A 414 -33.49 -18.75 -34.62
C GLY A 414 -33.60 -18.73 -33.08
N ILE A 415 -33.16 -17.62 -32.51
CA ILE A 415 -33.14 -17.42 -31.04
C ILE A 415 -33.87 -16.10 -30.73
N PRO A 416 -34.85 -16.07 -29.83
CA PRO A 416 -35.49 -14.84 -29.38
C PRO A 416 -34.48 -13.83 -28.82
N GLU A 417 -34.67 -12.55 -29.07
CA GLU A 417 -33.74 -11.49 -28.67
C GLU A 417 -33.48 -11.45 -27.16
N GLU A 418 -34.50 -11.70 -26.34
CA GLU A 418 -34.41 -11.77 -24.88
C GLU A 418 -33.52 -12.92 -24.35
N SER A 419 -33.35 -13.96 -25.17
CA SER A 419 -32.55 -15.14 -24.82
C SER A 419 -31.08 -15.03 -25.23
N ILE A 420 -30.75 -14.17 -26.22
CA ILE A 420 -29.40 -14.05 -26.78
C ILE A 420 -28.31 -13.82 -25.71
N GLY A 421 -28.62 -13.01 -24.71
CA GLY A 421 -27.68 -12.71 -23.60
C GLY A 421 -27.38 -13.89 -22.70
N ARG A 422 -28.29 -14.89 -22.68
CA ARG A 422 -28.30 -16.00 -21.72
C ARG A 422 -27.95 -17.37 -22.30
N ILE A 423 -27.92 -17.54 -23.61
CA ILE A 423 -27.71 -18.84 -24.26
C ILE A 423 -26.38 -19.51 -23.89
N PHE A 424 -25.40 -18.76 -23.38
CA PHE A 424 -24.10 -19.27 -22.92
C PHE A 424 -24.09 -19.59 -21.41
N GLU A 425 -25.22 -19.35 -20.69
CA GLU A 425 -25.36 -19.76 -19.28
C GLU A 425 -25.50 -21.29 -19.22
N ARG A 426 -24.98 -21.90 -18.13
CA ARG A 426 -25.04 -23.34 -17.93
C ARG A 426 -26.49 -23.78 -17.70
N PHE A 427 -26.92 -24.87 -18.33
CA PHE A 427 -28.28 -25.43 -18.29
C PHE A 427 -29.35 -24.48 -18.84
N TYR A 428 -28.99 -23.37 -19.49
CA TYR A 428 -29.98 -22.48 -20.09
C TYR A 428 -30.58 -23.10 -21.37
N ARG A 429 -31.88 -22.97 -21.51
CA ARG A 429 -32.65 -23.44 -22.68
C ARG A 429 -33.78 -22.45 -22.93
N VAL A 430 -33.95 -22.04 -24.21
CA VAL A 430 -34.99 -21.08 -24.63
C VAL A 430 -36.40 -21.58 -24.31
N ASP A 431 -36.64 -22.85 -24.54
CA ASP A 431 -37.94 -23.46 -24.26
C ASP A 431 -37.79 -24.79 -23.53
N LYS A 432 -38.33 -24.88 -22.30
CA LYS A 432 -38.26 -26.10 -21.46
C LYS A 432 -39.29 -27.16 -21.86
N SER A 433 -40.39 -26.79 -22.56
CA SER A 433 -41.49 -27.66 -22.89
C SER A 433 -41.31 -28.48 -24.17
N HIS A 434 -40.90 -27.83 -25.26
CA HIS A 434 -40.61 -28.49 -26.55
C HIS A 434 -39.22 -29.14 -26.59
N SER A 435 -38.36 -28.79 -25.70
CA SER A 435 -36.97 -29.25 -25.66
C SER A 435 -36.81 -30.66 -25.07
N LYS A 436 -37.85 -31.30 -24.50
CA LYS A 436 -37.83 -32.72 -24.10
C LYS A 436 -37.80 -33.64 -25.33
N GLU A 437 -38.54 -33.31 -26.38
CA GLU A 437 -38.56 -34.07 -27.64
C GLU A 437 -37.26 -33.88 -28.46
N ILE A 438 -36.70 -32.69 -28.44
CA ILE A 438 -35.50 -32.36 -29.19
C ILE A 438 -34.21 -32.77 -28.46
N GLY A 439 -34.23 -33.07 -27.16
CA GLY A 439 -33.09 -33.58 -26.34
C GLY A 439 -31.86 -32.66 -26.30
N GLY A 440 -31.51 -32.04 -25.17
CA GLY A 440 -30.30 -31.24 -25.01
C GLY A 440 -29.97 -30.97 -23.57
N THR A 441 -28.67 -30.93 -23.22
CA THR A 441 -28.18 -30.78 -21.86
C THR A 441 -28.16 -29.30 -21.38
N GLY A 442 -28.27 -28.34 -22.32
CA GLY A 442 -28.04 -26.91 -22.00
C GLY A 442 -26.60 -26.59 -21.62
N LEU A 443 -25.66 -27.52 -21.81
CA LEU A 443 -24.24 -27.33 -21.48
C LEU A 443 -23.38 -27.04 -22.72
N GLY A 444 -23.82 -27.44 -23.93
CA GLY A 444 -23.01 -27.38 -25.15
C GLY A 444 -22.48 -25.98 -25.49
N LEU A 445 -23.32 -24.92 -25.43
CA LEU A 445 -22.89 -23.54 -25.69
C LEU A 445 -21.97 -23.00 -24.57
N ALA A 446 -22.18 -23.38 -23.31
CA ALA A 446 -21.31 -23.03 -22.20
C ALA A 446 -19.93 -23.68 -22.39
N ILE A 447 -19.88 -24.94 -22.80
CA ILE A 447 -18.63 -25.67 -23.15
C ILE A 447 -17.94 -24.99 -24.31
N THR A 448 -18.67 -24.65 -25.37
CA THR A 448 -18.14 -23.93 -26.54
C THR A 448 -17.49 -22.59 -26.13
N ARG A 449 -18.18 -21.81 -25.34
CA ARG A 449 -17.63 -20.51 -24.83
C ARG A 449 -16.37 -20.74 -23.99
N SER A 450 -16.36 -21.74 -23.11
CA SER A 450 -15.18 -22.07 -22.30
C SER A 450 -13.99 -22.51 -23.17
N ALA A 451 -14.21 -23.40 -24.15
CA ALA A 451 -13.18 -23.85 -25.08
C ALA A 451 -12.59 -22.69 -25.91
N VAL A 452 -13.45 -21.83 -26.46
CA VAL A 452 -13.03 -20.64 -27.22
C VAL A 452 -12.23 -19.67 -26.33
N THR A 453 -12.70 -19.43 -25.11
CA THR A 453 -12.01 -18.54 -24.15
C THR A 453 -10.64 -19.08 -23.73
N MET A 454 -10.50 -20.39 -23.56
CA MET A 454 -9.20 -21.02 -23.27
C MET A 454 -8.19 -20.79 -24.41
N HIS A 455 -8.64 -20.73 -25.67
CA HIS A 455 -7.82 -20.36 -26.83
C HIS A 455 -7.63 -18.86 -27.01
N HIS A 456 -7.91 -18.04 -25.99
CA HIS A 456 -7.91 -16.56 -26.07
C HIS A 456 -8.80 -15.99 -27.20
N GLY A 457 -9.81 -16.76 -27.59
CA GLY A 457 -10.76 -16.41 -28.61
C GLY A 457 -12.00 -15.71 -28.07
N THR A 458 -12.88 -15.36 -28.98
CA THR A 458 -14.20 -14.77 -28.69
C THR A 458 -15.28 -15.47 -29.51
N ILE A 459 -16.47 -15.63 -28.96
CA ILE A 459 -17.63 -16.11 -29.64
C ILE A 459 -18.74 -15.05 -29.65
N GLN A 460 -19.36 -14.83 -30.80
CA GLN A 460 -20.49 -13.91 -30.96
C GLN A 460 -21.65 -14.65 -31.63
N VAL A 461 -22.86 -14.18 -31.39
CA VAL A 461 -24.08 -14.74 -31.97
C VAL A 461 -24.89 -13.63 -32.61
N ALA A 462 -25.38 -13.88 -33.79
CA ALA A 462 -26.40 -13.06 -34.48
C ALA A 462 -27.55 -14.01 -34.86
N SER A 463 -28.74 -13.75 -34.36
CA SER A 463 -29.91 -14.59 -34.62
C SER A 463 -31.18 -13.75 -34.68
N LYS A 464 -32.12 -14.20 -35.48
CA LYS A 464 -33.47 -13.66 -35.52
C LYS A 464 -34.45 -14.83 -35.56
N GLU A 465 -35.45 -14.78 -34.72
CA GLU A 465 -36.49 -15.80 -34.67
C GLU A 465 -37.15 -15.99 -36.04
N GLY A 466 -37.20 -17.27 -36.50
CA GLY A 466 -37.69 -17.66 -37.80
C GLY A 466 -36.76 -17.47 -38.98
N GLU A 467 -35.57 -16.86 -38.82
CA GLU A 467 -34.58 -16.61 -39.90
C GLU A 467 -33.28 -17.39 -39.76
N GLY A 468 -33.06 -18.07 -38.60
CA GLY A 468 -31.86 -18.85 -38.30
C GLY A 468 -30.87 -18.15 -37.37
N THR A 469 -29.72 -18.82 -37.19
CA THR A 469 -28.67 -18.35 -36.26
C THR A 469 -27.29 -18.38 -36.93
N THR A 470 -26.44 -17.43 -36.59
CA THR A 470 -25.03 -17.40 -36.98
C THR A 470 -24.17 -17.24 -35.72
N PHE A 471 -23.34 -18.22 -35.41
CA PHE A 471 -22.27 -18.13 -34.41
C PHE A 471 -20.97 -17.78 -35.13
N THR A 472 -20.25 -16.79 -34.62
CA THR A 472 -18.91 -16.40 -35.12
C THR A 472 -17.88 -16.62 -34.03
N VAL A 473 -16.98 -17.56 -34.23
CA VAL A 473 -15.86 -17.86 -33.36
C VAL A 473 -14.61 -17.23 -33.96
N ARG A 474 -13.86 -16.47 -33.14
CA ARG A 474 -12.59 -15.85 -33.51
C ARG A 474 -11.51 -16.37 -32.56
N ILE A 475 -10.44 -16.94 -33.11
CA ILE A 475 -9.31 -17.47 -32.34
C ILE A 475 -8.00 -16.93 -32.91
N PRO A 476 -6.97 -16.61 -32.08
CA PRO A 476 -5.64 -16.23 -32.57
C PRO A 476 -5.00 -17.39 -33.38
N LEU A 477 -4.26 -17.06 -34.45
CA LEU A 477 -3.50 -18.04 -35.25
C LEU A 477 -2.37 -18.65 -34.44
N SER A 478 -1.74 -17.88 -33.52
CA SER A 478 -0.68 -18.34 -32.65
C SER A 478 -1.13 -18.25 -31.21
N TYR A 479 -0.91 -19.34 -30.46
CA TYR A 479 -1.20 -19.36 -29.03
C TYR A 479 -0.05 -18.75 -28.25
N ILE A 480 -0.32 -17.71 -27.49
CA ILE A 480 0.63 -17.09 -26.54
C ILE A 480 0.07 -17.38 -25.13
N PRO A 481 0.76 -18.20 -24.32
CA PRO A 481 0.30 -18.65 -23.01
C PRO A 481 0.18 -17.53 -21.98
#